data_6f392690b7f9a5b4c5324f1b2a791f17
#
_entry.id   6f392690b7f9a5b4c5324f1b2a791f17
#
_cell.length_a   1.000
_cell.length_b   1.000
_cell.length_c   1.000
_cell.angle_alpha   90.00
_cell.angle_beta   90.00
_cell.angle_gamma   90.00
#
_symmetry.space_group_name_H-M   'P 1'
#
loop_
_entity.id
_entity.type
_entity.pdbx_description
1 polymer ?
#
loop_
_entity_poly.entity_id
_entity_poly.type
_entity_poly.pdbx_seq_one_letter_code
_entity_poly.pdbx_strand_id
1 'polypeptide(L)'
;FDTADGLHTARIRRLKGTSGEIELGMIAVREIRTGDGWWFLNTGVPHYVEFVDDLEAVDVTGRGRAIRRDTTRFPQGTNVNFVQITGDGTIRMRTYERGVENETLACGTGATAAAIVTAFARQPHTTDFRITVPGGALAVRFSHEQGTQTYTDIRLTGPARRVFEGVFDSENF
;
A
#
# COMPACT_ATOMS: atom_id res chain seq x y z
N PHE A 1 -18.27 -5.07 -0.19
CA PHE A 1 -18.30 -4.63 -1.60
C PHE A 1 -17.29 -5.45 -2.41
N ASP A 2 -17.64 -5.68 -3.66
CA ASP A 2 -16.79 -6.42 -4.61
C ASP A 2 -15.93 -5.46 -5.43
N THR A 3 -14.72 -5.87 -5.71
CA THR A 3 -13.75 -5.18 -6.55
C THR A 3 -13.08 -6.17 -7.50
N ALA A 4 -12.27 -5.70 -8.45
CA ALA A 4 -11.60 -6.57 -9.43
C ALA A 4 -10.64 -7.61 -8.80
N ASP A 5 -10.16 -7.37 -7.59
CA ASP A 5 -9.27 -8.25 -6.81
C ASP A 5 -10.01 -9.09 -5.74
N GLY A 6 -11.35 -8.96 -5.64
CA GLY A 6 -12.20 -9.78 -4.80
C GLY A 6 -13.09 -9.04 -3.82
N LEU A 7 -13.63 -9.78 -2.86
CA LEU A 7 -14.53 -9.25 -1.83
C LEU A 7 -13.76 -8.51 -0.74
N HIS A 8 -14.11 -7.25 -0.53
CA HIS A 8 -13.57 -6.42 0.54
C HIS A 8 -14.61 -6.09 1.60
N THR A 9 -14.16 -5.95 2.82
CA THR A 9 -14.95 -5.45 3.94
C THR A 9 -14.49 -4.05 4.31
N ALA A 10 -15.43 -3.18 4.70
CA ALA A 10 -15.12 -1.87 5.25
C ALA A 10 -15.82 -1.67 6.58
N ARG A 11 -15.15 -1.02 7.52
CA ARG A 11 -15.70 -0.63 8.81
C ARG A 11 -15.46 0.87 9.03
N ILE A 12 -16.50 1.58 9.40
CA ILE A 12 -16.38 2.95 9.88
C ILE A 12 -15.96 2.88 11.36
N ARG A 13 -14.72 3.28 11.66
CA ARG A 13 -14.16 3.28 13.02
C ARG A 13 -14.59 4.51 13.79
N ARG A 14 -14.64 5.65 13.11
CA ARG A 14 -15.07 6.93 13.65
C ARG A 14 -15.75 7.73 12.57
N LEU A 15 -16.78 8.49 12.92
CA LEU A 15 -17.44 9.43 12.02
C LEU A 15 -17.66 10.77 12.76
N LYS A 16 -17.28 11.87 12.12
CA LYS A 16 -17.52 13.22 12.60
C LYS A 16 -17.91 14.12 11.42
N GLY A 17 -19.20 14.43 11.31
CA GLY A 17 -19.72 15.17 10.17
C GLY A 17 -19.48 14.43 8.85
N THR A 18 -18.76 15.07 7.93
CA THR A 18 -18.41 14.51 6.62
C THR A 18 -17.08 13.73 6.60
N SER A 19 -16.35 13.69 7.72
CA SER A 19 -15.06 13.03 7.82
C SER A 19 -15.15 11.80 8.71
N GLY A 20 -14.37 10.77 8.39
CA GLY A 20 -14.33 9.54 9.14
C GLY A 20 -12.97 8.87 9.09
N GLU A 21 -12.79 7.87 9.92
CA GLU A 21 -11.70 6.91 9.88
C GLU A 21 -12.28 5.57 9.43
N ILE A 22 -11.76 5.04 8.34
CA ILE A 22 -12.24 3.82 7.71
C ILE A 22 -11.16 2.74 7.80
N GLU A 23 -11.57 1.54 8.16
CA GLU A 23 -10.76 0.33 8.14
C GLU A 23 -11.23 -0.56 6.99
N LEU A 24 -10.32 -0.90 6.07
CA LEU A 24 -10.57 -1.80 4.94
C LEU A 24 -9.91 -3.16 5.20
N GLY A 25 -10.64 -4.24 4.94
CA GLY A 25 -10.06 -5.57 4.81
C GLY A 25 -9.39 -5.71 3.45
N MET A 26 -8.11 -6.08 3.47
CA MET A 26 -7.30 -6.30 2.27
C MET A 26 -7.17 -7.81 2.01
N ILE A 27 -6.84 -8.19 0.77
CA ILE A 27 -6.59 -9.58 0.41
C ILE A 27 -5.35 -10.12 1.13
N ALA A 28 -5.33 -11.44 1.36
CA ALA A 28 -4.17 -12.11 1.94
C ALA A 28 -2.98 -12.10 0.97
N VAL A 29 -1.76 -11.92 1.51
CA VAL A 29 -0.50 -12.04 0.77
C VAL A 29 0.15 -13.37 1.14
N ARG A 30 0.62 -14.11 0.13
CA ARG A 30 1.21 -15.45 0.30
C ARG A 30 2.57 -15.60 -0.37
N GLU A 31 2.98 -14.64 -1.16
CA GLU A 31 4.23 -14.67 -1.90
C GLU A 31 4.90 -13.29 -1.88
N ILE A 32 6.19 -13.29 -1.56
CA ILE A 32 7.07 -12.13 -1.65
C ILE A 32 8.30 -12.54 -2.45
N ARG A 33 8.45 -11.96 -3.64
CA ARG A 33 9.67 -12.13 -4.44
C ARG A 33 10.72 -11.13 -3.95
N THR A 34 11.96 -11.57 -3.89
CA THR A 34 13.10 -10.74 -3.44
C THR A 34 14.12 -10.61 -4.56
N GLY A 35 14.74 -9.45 -4.66
CA GLY A 35 15.89 -9.19 -5.50
C GLY A 35 16.99 -8.46 -4.72
N ASP A 36 17.98 -7.95 -5.43
CA ASP A 36 19.04 -7.17 -4.80
C ASP A 36 18.53 -5.78 -4.38
N GLY A 37 18.26 -5.64 -3.07
CA GLY A 37 17.75 -4.42 -2.46
C GLY A 37 16.26 -4.10 -2.71
N TRP A 38 15.49 -5.03 -3.27
CA TRP A 38 14.05 -4.80 -3.51
C TRP A 38 13.20 -6.04 -3.23
N TRP A 39 11.91 -5.80 -3.02
CA TRP A 39 10.86 -6.80 -2.80
C TRP A 39 9.68 -6.53 -3.71
N PHE A 40 8.98 -7.60 -4.07
CA PHE A 40 7.80 -7.51 -4.94
C PHE A 40 6.70 -8.45 -4.44
N LEU A 41 5.48 -7.93 -4.32
CA LEU A 41 4.30 -8.68 -3.89
C LEU A 41 3.03 -8.09 -4.52
N ASN A 42 1.94 -8.85 -4.40
CA ASN A 42 0.62 -8.41 -4.85
C ASN A 42 -0.31 -8.22 -3.64
N THR A 43 -0.86 -7.02 -3.47
CA THR A 43 -1.83 -6.66 -2.43
C THR A 43 -3.19 -6.23 -3.02
N GLY A 44 -3.56 -6.81 -4.17
CA GLY A 44 -4.66 -6.46 -5.05
C GLY A 44 -4.15 -5.98 -6.41
N VAL A 45 -3.02 -5.28 -6.40
CA VAL A 45 -2.22 -4.89 -7.56
C VAL A 45 -0.74 -5.11 -7.26
N PRO A 46 0.14 -5.23 -8.28
CA PRO A 46 1.56 -5.48 -8.07
C PRO A 46 2.28 -4.26 -7.49
N HIS A 47 3.16 -4.52 -6.52
CA HIS A 47 3.97 -3.53 -5.83
C HIS A 47 5.45 -3.94 -5.76
N TYR A 48 6.30 -3.05 -6.23
CA TYR A 48 7.73 -3.01 -5.94
C TYR A 48 7.95 -2.18 -4.68
N VAL A 49 8.82 -2.64 -3.78
CA VAL A 49 9.19 -1.95 -2.54
C VAL A 49 10.71 -1.93 -2.43
N GLU A 50 11.26 -0.76 -2.12
CA GLU A 50 12.69 -0.53 -1.91
C GLU A 50 12.87 0.35 -0.66
N PHE A 51 13.81 -0.05 0.24
CA PHE A 51 14.18 0.78 1.37
C PHE A 51 15.21 1.82 0.98
N VAL A 52 15.03 3.03 1.49
CA VAL A 52 15.92 4.17 1.27
C VAL A 52 16.26 4.85 2.60
N ASP A 53 17.46 5.40 2.71
CA ASP A 53 17.90 6.10 3.91
C ASP A 53 17.32 7.52 3.99
N ASP A 54 17.21 8.20 2.86
CA ASP A 54 16.64 9.55 2.75
C ASP A 54 15.54 9.57 1.69
N LEU A 55 14.29 9.56 2.17
CA LEU A 55 13.10 9.55 1.32
C LEU A 55 12.93 10.86 0.53
N GLU A 56 13.39 11.99 1.08
CA GLU A 56 13.26 13.29 0.42
C GLU A 56 14.22 13.43 -0.77
N ALA A 57 15.37 12.78 -0.70
CA ALA A 57 16.36 12.80 -1.80
C ALA A 57 15.97 11.91 -2.98
N VAL A 58 14.91 11.10 -2.87
CA VAL A 58 14.52 10.18 -3.93
C VAL A 58 13.85 10.91 -5.10
N ASP A 59 14.38 10.74 -6.32
CA ASP A 59 13.65 11.06 -7.55
C ASP A 59 12.57 10.00 -7.81
N VAL A 60 11.41 10.16 -7.14
CA VAL A 60 10.29 9.21 -7.23
C VAL A 60 9.78 9.08 -8.65
N THR A 61 9.67 10.20 -9.38
CA THR A 61 9.12 10.20 -10.74
C THR A 61 10.08 9.56 -11.74
N GLY A 62 11.35 9.89 -11.71
CA GLY A 62 12.35 9.34 -12.65
C GLY A 62 12.62 7.86 -12.39
N ARG A 63 12.97 7.52 -11.14
CA ARG A 63 13.26 6.14 -10.75
C ARG A 63 12.00 5.26 -10.81
N GLY A 64 10.86 5.77 -10.33
CA GLY A 64 9.59 5.06 -10.35
C GLY A 64 9.17 4.71 -11.77
N ARG A 65 9.27 5.65 -12.71
CA ARG A 65 8.99 5.42 -14.14
C ARG A 65 9.89 4.35 -14.76
N ALA A 66 11.19 4.38 -14.45
CA ALA A 66 12.14 3.40 -14.96
C ALA A 66 11.80 1.98 -14.48
N ILE A 67 11.55 1.81 -13.18
CA ILE A 67 11.19 0.52 -12.58
C ILE A 67 9.82 0.05 -13.10
N ARG A 68 8.82 0.95 -13.13
CA ARG A 68 7.46 0.68 -13.62
C ARG A 68 7.46 0.11 -15.05
N ARG A 69 8.38 0.56 -15.90
CA ARG A 69 8.50 0.18 -17.31
C ARG A 69 9.43 -1.01 -17.58
N ASP A 70 10.07 -1.54 -16.57
CA ASP A 70 10.89 -2.74 -16.70
C ASP A 70 10.02 -3.98 -16.87
N THR A 71 9.55 -4.21 -18.08
CA THR A 71 8.70 -5.35 -18.43
C THR A 71 9.43 -6.69 -18.39
N THR A 72 10.76 -6.69 -18.34
CA THR A 72 11.56 -7.90 -18.14
C THR A 72 11.38 -8.44 -16.72
N ARG A 73 11.46 -7.59 -15.72
CA ARG A 73 11.27 -7.96 -14.31
C ARG A 73 9.80 -8.01 -13.91
N PHE A 74 9.01 -7.08 -14.45
CA PHE A 74 7.60 -6.85 -14.10
C PHE A 74 6.73 -6.80 -15.37
N PRO A 75 6.40 -7.95 -16.01
CA PRO A 75 5.71 -7.98 -17.31
C PRO A 75 4.38 -7.20 -17.36
N GLN A 76 3.67 -7.14 -16.23
CA GLN A 76 2.42 -6.39 -16.11
C GLN A 76 2.66 -4.95 -15.59
N GLY A 77 3.92 -4.56 -15.42
CA GLY A 77 4.31 -3.36 -14.68
C GLY A 77 3.98 -3.45 -13.21
N THR A 78 4.37 -2.42 -12.46
CA THR A 78 4.23 -2.38 -11.00
C THR A 78 4.02 -0.96 -10.51
N ASN A 79 3.38 -0.79 -9.36
CA ASN A 79 3.52 0.40 -8.53
C ASN A 79 4.90 0.35 -7.84
N VAL A 80 5.52 1.50 -7.63
CA VAL A 80 6.87 1.58 -7.06
C VAL A 80 6.82 2.37 -5.77
N ASN A 81 7.23 1.74 -4.67
CA ASN A 81 7.19 2.32 -3.34
C ASN A 81 8.61 2.46 -2.79
N PHE A 82 9.00 3.68 -2.46
CA PHE A 82 10.23 3.96 -1.72
C PHE A 82 9.88 4.14 -0.25
N VAL A 83 10.56 3.41 0.63
CA VAL A 83 10.21 3.28 2.04
C VAL A 83 11.40 3.65 2.91
N GLN A 84 11.19 4.56 3.85
CA GLN A 84 12.13 4.91 4.91
C GLN A 84 11.58 4.41 6.25
N ILE A 85 12.37 3.60 6.96
CA ILE A 85 12.05 3.17 8.31
C ILE A 85 12.43 4.30 9.27
N THR A 86 11.48 4.77 10.08
CA THR A 86 11.69 5.88 11.03
C THR A 86 11.66 5.44 12.49
N GLY A 87 11.26 4.19 12.74
CA GLY A 87 11.24 3.59 14.07
C GLY A 87 10.58 2.22 14.03
N ASP A 88 10.43 1.58 15.19
CA ASP A 88 9.70 0.33 15.28
C ASP A 88 8.22 0.55 14.95
N GLY A 89 7.69 -0.25 14.01
CA GLY A 89 6.32 -0.10 13.49
C GLY A 89 6.03 1.26 12.82
N THR A 90 7.05 2.05 12.48
CA THR A 90 6.84 3.36 11.85
C THR A 90 7.67 3.51 10.59
N ILE A 91 7.01 3.85 9.49
CA ILE A 91 7.63 4.06 8.18
C ILE A 91 7.09 5.32 7.49
N ARG A 92 7.88 5.87 6.59
CA ARG A 92 7.48 6.90 5.62
C ARG A 92 7.55 6.29 4.23
N MET A 93 6.66 6.70 3.34
CA MET A 93 6.61 6.13 1.99
C MET A 93 6.20 7.18 0.97
N ARG A 94 6.82 7.08 -0.23
CA ARG A 94 6.43 7.80 -1.44
C ARG A 94 6.22 6.79 -2.57
N THR A 95 5.18 6.98 -3.39
CA THR A 95 4.77 6.01 -4.41
C THR A 95 4.65 6.63 -5.79
N TYR A 96 5.28 6.00 -6.78
CA TYR A 96 4.97 6.18 -8.20
C TYR A 96 3.90 5.16 -8.60
N GLU A 97 2.75 5.62 -9.05
CA GLU A 97 1.59 4.76 -9.24
C GLU A 97 1.37 4.39 -10.71
N ARG A 98 1.23 3.09 -10.96
CA ARG A 98 0.87 2.53 -12.26
C ARG A 98 -0.54 2.94 -12.65
N GLY A 99 -0.69 3.50 -13.86
CA GLY A 99 -1.96 4.02 -14.36
C GLY A 99 -2.15 5.51 -14.13
N VAL A 100 -1.57 6.08 -13.06
CA VAL A 100 -1.43 7.53 -12.87
C VAL A 100 -0.16 8.01 -13.58
N GLU A 101 0.88 7.17 -13.59
CA GLU A 101 2.19 7.41 -14.21
C GLU A 101 2.90 8.64 -13.63
N ASN A 102 2.70 8.86 -12.34
CA ASN A 102 3.33 9.92 -11.54
C ASN A 102 3.34 9.56 -10.05
N GLU A 103 4.02 10.39 -9.23
CA GLU A 103 3.91 10.31 -7.78
C GLU A 103 2.50 10.67 -7.32
N THR A 104 1.96 9.91 -6.36
CA THR A 104 0.64 10.15 -5.77
C THR A 104 0.74 10.51 -4.29
N LEU A 105 -0.31 11.17 -3.78
CA LEU A 105 -0.37 11.58 -2.39
C LEU A 105 -0.52 10.40 -1.42
N ALA A 106 -1.16 9.31 -1.86
CA ALA A 106 -1.33 8.09 -1.07
C ALA A 106 -1.72 6.92 -1.98
N CYS A 107 -1.21 5.73 -1.64
CA CYS A 107 -1.57 4.46 -2.26
C CYS A 107 -1.83 3.44 -1.14
N GLY A 108 -3.09 3.05 -0.94
CA GLY A 108 -3.48 2.15 0.16
C GLY A 108 -2.90 0.74 0.02
N THR A 109 -2.94 0.16 -1.18
CA THR A 109 -2.32 -1.13 -1.50
C THR A 109 -0.80 -1.06 -1.38
N GLY A 110 -0.20 0.08 -1.74
CA GLY A 110 1.23 0.36 -1.56
C GLY A 110 1.63 0.44 -0.09
N ALA A 111 0.83 1.09 0.76
CA ALA A 111 1.05 1.14 2.21
C ALA A 111 0.99 -0.28 2.81
N THR A 112 0.04 -1.09 2.36
CA THR A 112 -0.06 -2.50 2.75
C THR A 112 1.19 -3.29 2.36
N ALA A 113 1.66 -3.13 1.12
CA ALA A 113 2.87 -3.77 0.63
C ALA A 113 4.11 -3.33 1.42
N ALA A 114 4.26 -2.03 1.68
CA ALA A 114 5.36 -1.46 2.45
C ALA A 114 5.41 -2.02 3.88
N ALA A 115 4.27 -2.08 4.58
CA ALA A 115 4.18 -2.65 5.93
C ALA A 115 4.59 -4.13 5.96
N ILE A 116 4.05 -4.94 5.05
CA ILE A 116 4.36 -6.38 4.96
C ILE A 116 5.85 -6.59 4.66
N VAL A 117 6.42 -5.88 3.68
CA VAL A 117 7.84 -5.99 3.35
C VAL A 117 8.74 -5.52 4.51
N THR A 118 8.32 -4.49 5.24
CA THR A 118 9.08 -4.03 6.42
C THR A 118 9.09 -5.10 7.51
N ALA A 119 7.95 -5.73 7.79
CA ALA A 119 7.89 -6.88 8.70
C ALA A 119 8.77 -8.03 8.19
N PHE A 120 8.61 -8.42 6.93
CA PHE A 120 9.34 -9.54 6.35
C PHE A 120 10.86 -9.36 6.40
N ALA A 121 11.36 -8.19 6.05
CA ALA A 121 12.78 -7.98 5.79
C ALA A 121 13.54 -7.30 6.93
N ARG A 122 12.87 -6.59 7.85
CA ARG A 122 13.50 -5.70 8.82
C ARG A 122 12.95 -5.82 10.25
N GLN A 123 11.66 -6.07 10.41
CA GLN A 123 10.97 -6.04 11.71
C GLN A 123 10.03 -7.25 11.87
N PRO A 124 10.54 -8.50 11.96
CA PRO A 124 9.75 -9.73 11.83
C PRO A 124 8.72 -9.96 12.94
N HIS A 125 8.78 -9.21 14.03
CA HIS A 125 7.84 -9.31 15.15
C HIS A 125 6.79 -8.20 15.15
N THR A 126 6.87 -7.24 14.22
CA THR A 126 5.96 -6.11 14.13
C THR A 126 4.83 -6.44 13.17
N THR A 127 3.58 -6.33 13.65
CA THR A 127 2.36 -6.62 12.88
C THR A 127 1.40 -5.42 12.78
N ASP A 128 1.80 -4.28 13.35
CA ASP A 128 1.04 -3.02 13.32
C ASP A 128 1.98 -1.88 12.92
N PHE A 129 1.68 -1.22 11.81
CA PHE A 129 2.51 -0.19 11.21
C PHE A 129 1.76 1.12 11.05
N ARG A 130 2.43 2.22 11.40
CA ARG A 130 2.01 3.58 11.05
C ARG A 130 2.82 4.05 9.86
N ILE A 131 2.13 4.48 8.82
CA ILE A 131 2.73 4.87 7.56
C ILE A 131 2.41 6.34 7.28
N THR A 132 3.46 7.16 7.18
CA THR A 132 3.33 8.54 6.72
C THR A 132 3.55 8.61 5.22
N VAL A 133 2.58 9.16 4.51
CA VAL A 133 2.61 9.44 3.07
C VAL A 133 2.39 10.93 2.83
N PRO A 134 2.69 11.48 1.64
CA PRO A 134 2.46 12.91 1.35
C PRO A 134 1.04 13.38 1.64
N GLY A 135 0.02 12.52 1.46
CA GLY A 135 -1.38 12.84 1.73
C GLY A 135 -1.84 12.67 3.17
N GLY A 136 -0.99 12.20 4.10
CA GLY A 136 -1.34 12.04 5.50
C GLY A 136 -0.83 10.76 6.15
N ALA A 137 -1.57 10.25 7.12
CA ALA A 137 -1.20 9.05 7.86
C ALA A 137 -2.16 7.90 7.56
N LEU A 138 -1.58 6.71 7.39
CA LEU A 138 -2.27 5.43 7.25
C LEU A 138 -1.78 4.49 8.35
N ALA A 139 -2.56 3.45 8.65
CA ALA A 139 -2.13 2.34 9.48
C ALA A 139 -2.43 1.02 8.79
N VAL A 140 -1.53 0.06 8.94
CA VAL A 140 -1.71 -1.30 8.44
C VAL A 140 -1.41 -2.27 9.56
N ARG A 141 -2.34 -3.20 9.82
CA ARG A 141 -2.13 -4.33 10.72
C ARG A 141 -2.47 -5.63 10.02
N PHE A 142 -1.85 -6.72 10.45
CA PHE A 142 -2.08 -8.05 9.89
C PHE A 142 -1.72 -9.14 10.88
N SER A 143 -2.17 -10.36 10.58
CA SER A 143 -1.67 -11.60 11.18
C SER A 143 -0.58 -12.19 10.29
N HIS A 144 0.50 -12.69 10.90
CA HIS A 144 1.60 -13.34 10.20
C HIS A 144 1.79 -14.76 10.75
N GLU A 145 1.76 -15.74 9.88
CA GLU A 145 2.09 -17.12 10.22
C GLU A 145 3.62 -17.29 10.20
N GLN A 146 4.22 -17.42 11.39
CA GLN A 146 5.66 -17.50 11.54
C GLN A 146 6.28 -18.64 10.72
N GLY A 147 7.42 -18.37 10.09
CA GLY A 147 8.11 -19.33 9.22
C GLY A 147 7.52 -19.44 7.82
N THR A 148 6.51 -18.67 7.49
CA THR A 148 5.91 -18.60 6.15
C THR A 148 5.98 -17.17 5.58
N GLN A 149 5.56 -17.03 4.31
CA GLN A 149 5.31 -15.71 3.70
C GLN A 149 3.80 -15.38 3.71
N THR A 150 3.03 -15.97 4.63
CA THR A 150 1.57 -15.81 4.68
C THR A 150 1.16 -14.70 5.63
N TYR A 151 0.54 -13.66 5.08
CA TYR A 151 -0.04 -12.53 5.80
C TYR A 151 -1.54 -12.52 5.56
N THR A 152 -2.32 -12.54 6.65
CA THR A 152 -3.79 -12.61 6.64
C THR A 152 -4.39 -11.56 7.55
N ASP A 153 -5.71 -11.44 7.56
CA ASP A 153 -6.44 -10.43 8.37
C ASP A 153 -5.87 -9.03 8.20
N ILE A 154 -5.43 -8.73 6.98
CA ILE A 154 -4.80 -7.46 6.68
C ILE A 154 -5.85 -6.35 6.73
N ARG A 155 -5.59 -5.32 7.53
CA ARG A 155 -6.44 -4.16 7.74
C ARG A 155 -5.68 -2.88 7.44
N LEU A 156 -6.17 -2.15 6.45
CA LEU A 156 -5.72 -0.81 6.12
C LEU A 156 -6.67 0.19 6.78
N THR A 157 -6.14 1.09 7.58
CA THR A 157 -6.92 2.17 8.22
C THR A 157 -6.43 3.52 7.75
N GLY A 158 -7.34 4.40 7.41
CA GLY A 158 -7.02 5.75 6.97
C GLY A 158 -8.21 6.71 7.05
N PRO A 159 -7.94 8.01 6.88
CA PRO A 159 -8.97 9.03 6.85
C PRO A 159 -9.78 8.95 5.56
N ALA A 160 -11.06 9.23 5.66
CA ALA A 160 -11.95 9.41 4.52
C ALA A 160 -12.85 10.63 4.72
N ARG A 161 -13.19 11.31 3.63
CA ARG A 161 -14.07 12.46 3.66
C ARG A 161 -15.10 12.39 2.53
N ARG A 162 -16.38 12.56 2.86
CA ARG A 162 -17.43 12.75 1.88
C ARG A 162 -17.30 14.16 1.27
N VAL A 163 -17.02 14.23 0.00
CA VAL A 163 -16.80 15.51 -0.71
C VAL A 163 -18.03 15.97 -1.49
N PHE A 164 -18.88 15.04 -1.96
CA PHE A 164 -20.16 15.35 -2.59
C PHE A 164 -21.10 14.17 -2.46
N GLU A 165 -22.36 14.39 -2.83
CA GLU A 165 -23.41 13.40 -2.96
C GLU A 165 -24.17 13.66 -4.27
N GLY A 166 -24.59 12.62 -4.97
CA GLY A 166 -25.30 12.71 -6.23
C GLY A 166 -26.10 11.46 -6.52
N VAL A 167 -26.94 11.53 -7.53
CA VAL A 167 -27.74 10.43 -8.07
C VAL A 167 -27.32 10.22 -9.52
N PHE A 168 -27.18 8.98 -9.95
CA PHE A 168 -26.97 8.62 -11.35
C PHE A 168 -28.00 7.56 -11.76
N ASP A 169 -28.35 7.55 -13.03
CA ASP A 169 -29.25 6.55 -13.61
C ASP A 169 -28.41 5.35 -14.08
N SER A 170 -28.60 4.20 -13.43
CA SER A 170 -27.86 2.98 -13.74
C SER A 170 -28.32 2.28 -15.03
N GLU A 171 -29.46 2.68 -15.63
CA GLU A 171 -29.94 2.08 -16.87
C GLU A 171 -29.11 2.50 -18.11
N ASN A 172 -28.23 3.50 -17.95
CA ASN A 172 -27.36 4.02 -19.00
C ASN A 172 -25.89 3.54 -18.94
N PHE A 173 -25.59 2.49 -18.14
CA PHE A 173 -24.25 1.92 -18.00
C PHE A 173 -24.21 0.43 -18.28
#